data_28dc750eee6706c73f7e8619e4791e58
#
_entry.id   28dc750eee6706c73f7e8619e4791e58
#
_cell.length_a   1.000
_cell.length_b   1.000
_cell.length_c   1.000
_cell.angle_alpha   90.00
_cell.angle_beta   90.00
_cell.angle_gamma   90.00
#
_symmetry.space_group_name_H-M   'P 1'
#
loop_
_entity.id
_entity.type
_entity.pdbx_description
1 polymer ?
#
loop_
_entity_poly.entity_id
_entity_poly.type
_entity_poly.pdbx_seq_one_letter_code
_entity_poly.pdbx_strand_id
1 'polypeptide(L)'
;MSMGNTPEFTHLDESGNAHMVDVTAKNATARRAVARCTVTMKPETAAAISGKDIPKGDVIAAARIAGIMAAKRTSDMIPLCHPLQIGAVRIDCEVGETFVAIEAQVDTVDRTGVEMEALHACSVAALTIYDMCKSADKAMSIEGLALWEKTGGKSGPYKRADGQ
;
A
#
# COMPACT_ATOMS: atom_id res chain seq x y z
N MET A 1 -26.94 -14.74 26.64
CA MET A 1 -25.60 -15.16 26.20
C MET A 1 -25.40 -14.61 24.78
N SER A 2 -24.62 -13.55 24.64
CA SER A 2 -24.32 -12.94 23.33
C SER A 2 -23.38 -13.88 22.59
N MET A 3 -23.83 -14.47 21.48
CA MET A 3 -22.93 -15.18 20.56
C MET A 3 -22.01 -14.12 19.94
N GLY A 4 -20.74 -14.15 20.38
CA GLY A 4 -19.72 -13.31 19.78
C GLY A 4 -19.61 -13.59 18.29
N ASN A 5 -19.69 -12.52 17.51
CA ASN A 5 -19.53 -12.58 16.05
C ASN A 5 -18.07 -13.01 15.77
N THR A 6 -17.84 -14.31 15.57
CA THR A 6 -16.51 -14.82 15.17
C THR A 6 -16.19 -14.21 13.79
N PRO A 7 -15.03 -13.57 13.62
CA PRO A 7 -14.67 -12.99 12.32
C PRO A 7 -14.63 -14.12 11.27
N GLU A 8 -15.35 -13.93 10.17
CA GLU A 8 -15.42 -14.87 9.05
C GLU A 8 -14.15 -14.71 8.18
N PHE A 9 -13.29 -15.72 8.19
CA PHE A 9 -12.10 -15.78 7.33
C PHE A 9 -12.48 -16.39 5.97
N THR A 10 -12.61 -15.56 4.95
CA THR A 10 -13.10 -15.94 3.61
C THR A 10 -12.09 -16.71 2.75
N HIS A 11 -10.86 -16.86 3.20
CA HIS A 11 -9.78 -17.56 2.49
C HIS A 11 -9.52 -19.00 3.02
N LEU A 12 -10.51 -19.59 3.69
CA LEU A 12 -10.47 -21.00 4.12
C LEU A 12 -11.60 -21.77 3.43
N ASP A 13 -11.28 -22.96 2.92
CA ASP A 13 -12.27 -23.92 2.42
C ASP A 13 -12.97 -24.65 3.59
N GLU A 14 -13.96 -25.49 3.28
CA GLU A 14 -14.70 -26.28 4.27
C GLU A 14 -13.80 -27.24 5.10
N SER A 15 -12.62 -27.57 4.59
CA SER A 15 -11.62 -28.41 5.24
C SER A 15 -10.58 -27.60 6.03
N GLY A 16 -10.68 -26.25 6.04
CA GLY A 16 -9.76 -25.36 6.73
C GLY A 16 -8.46 -25.07 5.98
N ASN A 17 -8.37 -25.41 4.68
CA ASN A 17 -7.20 -25.11 3.88
C ASN A 17 -7.34 -23.72 3.24
N ALA A 18 -6.18 -23.08 3.04
CA ALA A 18 -6.13 -21.78 2.35
C ALA A 18 -6.56 -21.93 0.89
N HIS A 19 -7.48 -21.08 0.45
CA HIS A 19 -7.89 -20.99 -0.95
C HIS A 19 -8.12 -19.54 -1.38
N MET A 20 -7.98 -19.27 -2.66
CA MET A 20 -8.30 -17.97 -3.23
C MET A 20 -9.82 -17.86 -3.42
N VAL A 21 -10.40 -16.76 -2.93
CA VAL A 21 -11.87 -16.53 -3.00
C VAL A 21 -12.36 -16.54 -4.45
N ASP A 22 -13.41 -17.30 -4.74
CA ASP A 22 -14.05 -17.28 -6.05
C ASP A 22 -14.80 -15.95 -6.28
N VAL A 23 -14.41 -15.24 -7.34
CA VAL A 23 -15.03 -13.98 -7.75
C VAL A 23 -15.70 -14.06 -9.11
N THR A 24 -15.79 -15.25 -9.73
CA THR A 24 -16.32 -15.43 -11.09
C THR A 24 -17.77 -14.94 -11.26
N ALA A 25 -18.62 -15.15 -10.25
CA ALA A 25 -20.01 -14.74 -10.26
C ALA A 25 -20.23 -13.27 -9.87
N LYS A 26 -19.18 -12.53 -9.45
CA LYS A 26 -19.31 -11.12 -9.04
C LYS A 26 -19.28 -10.20 -10.26
N ASN A 27 -20.09 -9.13 -10.22
CA ASN A 27 -19.99 -8.07 -11.21
C ASN A 27 -18.77 -7.21 -10.98
N ALA A 28 -18.16 -6.74 -12.08
CA ALA A 28 -17.12 -5.73 -12.02
C ALA A 28 -17.71 -4.39 -11.58
N THR A 29 -17.08 -3.74 -10.61
CA THR A 29 -17.48 -2.42 -10.08
C THR A 29 -16.25 -1.53 -9.93
N ALA A 30 -16.45 -0.20 -9.97
CA ALA A 30 -15.40 0.74 -9.69
C ALA A 30 -14.94 0.59 -8.22
N ARG A 31 -13.64 0.52 -8.01
CA ARG A 31 -13.02 0.33 -6.71
C ARG A 31 -11.80 1.23 -6.56
N ARG A 32 -11.64 1.75 -5.37
CA ARG A 32 -10.49 2.56 -4.96
C ARG A 32 -10.02 2.09 -3.60
N ALA A 33 -8.71 2.11 -3.41
CA ALA A 33 -8.08 1.98 -2.10
C ALA A 33 -6.96 3.01 -1.94
N VAL A 34 -6.79 3.50 -0.71
CA VAL A 34 -5.73 4.41 -0.30
C VAL A 34 -4.99 3.80 0.88
N ALA A 35 -3.68 3.65 0.76
CA ALA A 35 -2.79 3.25 1.84
C ALA A 35 -1.82 4.38 2.16
N ARG A 36 -1.40 4.46 3.42
CA ARG A 36 -0.41 5.44 3.89
C ARG A 36 0.65 4.77 4.75
N CYS A 37 1.84 5.37 4.76
CA CYS A 37 2.90 5.10 5.72
C CYS A 37 3.82 6.31 5.83
N THR A 38 4.75 6.25 6.79
CA THR A 38 5.76 7.28 7.00
C THR A 38 7.14 6.63 7.11
N VAL A 39 8.12 7.22 6.46
CA VAL A 39 9.54 6.88 6.68
C VAL A 39 10.14 7.96 7.56
N THR A 40 10.48 7.63 8.81
CA THR A 40 11.14 8.54 9.73
C THR A 40 12.64 8.51 9.52
N MET A 41 13.30 9.65 9.66
CA MET A 41 14.71 9.82 9.34
C MET A 41 15.32 11.01 10.08
N LYS A 42 16.64 11.15 10.00
CA LYS A 42 17.34 12.35 10.49
C LYS A 42 17.02 13.58 9.65
N PRO A 43 17.05 14.80 10.28
CA PRO A 43 16.82 16.04 9.54
C PRO A 43 17.73 16.22 8.32
N GLU A 44 19.00 15.83 8.45
CA GLU A 44 20.00 15.95 7.37
C GLU A 44 19.63 15.04 6.17
N THR A 45 19.05 13.87 6.44
CA THR A 45 18.59 12.94 5.40
C THR A 45 17.40 13.52 4.66
N ALA A 46 16.40 14.05 5.38
CA ALA A 46 15.24 14.70 4.80
C ALA A 46 15.63 15.94 3.96
N ALA A 47 16.56 16.76 4.48
CA ALA A 47 17.11 17.91 3.75
C ALA A 47 17.80 17.48 2.44
N ALA A 48 18.60 16.40 2.48
CA ALA A 48 19.27 15.87 1.29
C ALA A 48 18.30 15.33 0.23
N ILE A 49 17.16 14.72 0.65
CA ILE A 49 16.09 14.32 -0.27
C ILE A 49 15.46 15.55 -0.91
N SER A 50 15.11 16.58 -0.13
CA SER A 50 14.50 17.83 -0.62
C SER A 50 15.43 18.58 -1.56
N GLY A 51 16.73 18.63 -1.25
CA GLY A 51 17.79 19.25 -2.05
C GLY A 51 18.17 18.46 -3.30
N LYS A 52 17.72 17.20 -3.43
CA LYS A 52 18.15 16.25 -4.47
C LYS A 52 19.65 15.95 -4.44
N ASP A 53 20.23 15.97 -3.23
CA ASP A 53 21.69 15.77 -3.00
C ASP A 53 22.05 14.30 -2.71
N ILE A 54 21.09 13.37 -2.88
CA ILE A 54 21.36 11.95 -2.70
C ILE A 54 22.15 11.40 -3.89
N PRO A 55 23.33 10.77 -3.70
CA PRO A 55 24.18 10.32 -4.81
C PRO A 55 23.53 9.30 -5.74
N LYS A 56 22.53 8.55 -5.27
CA LYS A 56 21.78 7.56 -6.08
C LYS A 56 20.72 8.20 -6.99
N GLY A 57 20.51 9.52 -6.94
CA GLY A 57 19.58 10.25 -7.77
C GLY A 57 18.31 10.71 -7.06
N ASP A 58 17.25 11.02 -7.82
CA ASP A 58 15.98 11.54 -7.29
C ASP A 58 15.20 10.43 -6.55
N VAL A 59 15.26 10.49 -5.22
CA VAL A 59 14.66 9.51 -4.31
C VAL A 59 13.15 9.42 -4.49
N ILE A 60 12.47 10.56 -4.59
CA ILE A 60 11.01 10.62 -4.69
C ILE A 60 10.54 10.08 -6.04
N ALA A 61 11.22 10.41 -7.12
CA ALA A 61 10.90 9.88 -8.45
C ALA A 61 11.08 8.35 -8.49
N ALA A 62 12.18 7.83 -7.92
CA ALA A 62 12.45 6.40 -7.83
C ALA A 62 11.40 5.68 -6.99
N ALA A 63 11.05 6.22 -5.81
CA ALA A 63 10.03 5.66 -4.92
C ALA A 63 8.66 5.59 -5.61
N ARG A 64 8.28 6.65 -6.33
CA ARG A 64 7.02 6.70 -7.08
C ARG A 64 6.95 5.61 -8.15
N ILE A 65 7.99 5.45 -8.96
CA ILE A 65 8.04 4.41 -10.00
C ILE A 65 8.00 3.02 -9.37
N ALA A 66 8.78 2.80 -8.30
CA ALA A 66 8.82 1.51 -7.60
C ALA A 66 7.45 1.13 -7.02
N GLY A 67 6.74 2.07 -6.39
CA GLY A 67 5.39 1.86 -5.88
C GLY A 67 4.38 1.52 -6.99
N ILE A 68 4.43 2.21 -8.14
CA ILE A 68 3.59 1.92 -9.30
C ILE A 68 3.88 0.50 -9.84
N MET A 69 5.15 0.11 -9.91
CA MET A 69 5.54 -1.24 -10.34
C MET A 69 5.06 -2.31 -9.36
N ALA A 70 5.12 -2.04 -8.06
CA ALA A 70 4.66 -2.95 -7.01
C ALA A 70 3.15 -3.21 -7.10
N ALA A 71 2.32 -2.16 -7.26
CA ALA A 71 0.88 -2.34 -7.47
C ALA A 71 0.58 -3.31 -8.60
N LYS A 72 1.29 -3.19 -9.73
CA LYS A 72 1.10 -4.05 -10.92
C LYS A 72 1.55 -5.50 -10.73
N ARG A 73 2.30 -5.81 -9.67
CA ARG A 73 2.87 -7.13 -9.37
C ARG A 73 2.39 -7.71 -8.05
N THR A 74 1.31 -7.19 -7.49
CA THR A 74 0.83 -7.63 -6.18
C THR A 74 0.47 -9.11 -6.18
N SER A 75 -0.20 -9.61 -7.18
CA SER A 75 -0.54 -11.04 -7.30
C SER A 75 0.68 -11.96 -7.46
N ASP A 76 1.82 -11.45 -7.93
CA ASP A 76 3.07 -12.23 -8.01
C ASP A 76 3.71 -12.44 -6.62
N MET A 77 3.42 -11.54 -5.67
CA MET A 77 4.06 -11.48 -4.34
C MET A 77 3.14 -11.94 -3.21
N ILE A 78 1.83 -11.71 -3.35
CA ILE A 78 0.83 -12.04 -2.32
C ILE A 78 -0.01 -13.24 -2.80
N PRO A 79 0.17 -14.43 -2.20
CA PRO A 79 -0.28 -15.70 -2.78
C PRO A 79 -1.78 -15.81 -3.10
N LEU A 80 -2.65 -15.18 -2.30
CA LEU A 80 -4.10 -15.28 -2.46
C LEU A 80 -4.73 -14.05 -3.13
N CYS A 81 -3.91 -13.14 -3.65
CA CYS A 81 -4.40 -12.00 -4.43
C CYS A 81 -4.70 -12.40 -5.88
N HIS A 82 -5.83 -11.92 -6.39
CA HIS A 82 -6.18 -12.08 -7.80
C HIS A 82 -5.32 -11.17 -8.67
N PRO A 83 -4.94 -11.60 -9.88
CA PRO A 83 -4.37 -10.69 -10.87
C PRO A 83 -5.46 -9.73 -11.35
N LEU A 84 -5.24 -8.43 -11.15
CA LEU A 84 -6.22 -7.39 -11.47
C LEU A 84 -5.74 -6.50 -12.61
N GLN A 85 -6.69 -5.97 -13.39
CA GLN A 85 -6.43 -4.89 -14.34
C GLN A 85 -6.43 -3.55 -13.61
N ILE A 86 -5.23 -3.07 -13.26
CA ILE A 86 -5.06 -1.78 -12.59
C ILE A 86 -5.39 -0.65 -13.57
N GLY A 87 -6.35 0.20 -13.19
CA GLY A 87 -6.76 1.36 -13.99
C GLY A 87 -5.84 2.57 -13.77
N ALA A 88 -5.51 2.87 -12.50
CA ALA A 88 -4.62 3.96 -12.15
C ALA A 88 -3.89 3.67 -10.84
N VAL A 89 -2.66 4.20 -10.73
CA VAL A 89 -1.87 4.22 -9.49
C VAL A 89 -1.31 5.63 -9.32
N ARG A 90 -1.54 6.21 -8.15
CA ARG A 90 -0.93 7.48 -7.73
C ARG A 90 -0.10 7.22 -6.48
N ILE A 91 1.12 7.76 -6.47
CA ILE A 91 2.00 7.77 -5.30
C ILE A 91 2.37 9.22 -5.02
N ASP A 92 1.90 9.73 -3.91
CA ASP A 92 2.26 11.06 -3.42
C ASP A 92 3.22 10.92 -2.24
N CYS A 93 4.25 11.75 -2.23
CA CYS A 93 5.27 11.79 -1.19
C CYS A 93 5.45 13.23 -0.73
N GLU A 94 5.32 13.45 0.56
CA GLU A 94 5.55 14.73 1.23
C GLU A 94 6.80 14.61 2.11
N VAL A 95 7.79 15.45 1.86
CA VAL A 95 9.04 15.47 2.64
C VAL A 95 8.90 16.52 3.74
N GLY A 96 8.89 16.05 4.99
CA GLY A 96 8.91 16.91 6.19
C GLY A 96 10.34 17.12 6.70
N GLU A 97 10.46 17.66 7.91
CA GLU A 97 11.77 17.93 8.53
C GLU A 97 12.53 16.64 8.92
N THR A 98 11.80 15.60 9.35
CA THR A 98 12.36 14.33 9.86
C THR A 98 11.65 13.10 9.29
N PHE A 99 10.90 13.26 8.21
CA PHE A 99 10.12 12.17 7.64
C PHE A 99 9.81 12.38 6.16
N VAL A 100 9.42 11.30 5.50
CA VAL A 100 8.67 11.32 4.25
C VAL A 100 7.35 10.60 4.47
N ALA A 101 6.24 11.33 4.34
CA ALA A 101 4.90 10.74 4.32
C ALA A 101 4.59 10.25 2.91
N ILE A 102 4.00 9.06 2.82
CA ILE A 102 3.66 8.41 1.55
C ILE A 102 2.18 8.08 1.53
N GLU A 103 1.51 8.44 0.47
CA GLU A 103 0.16 8.00 0.16
C GLU A 103 0.14 7.29 -1.19
N ALA A 104 -0.43 6.08 -1.21
CA ALA A 104 -0.64 5.29 -2.42
C ALA A 104 -2.13 5.09 -2.66
N GLN A 105 -2.62 5.58 -3.81
CA GLN A 105 -3.98 5.35 -4.27
C GLN A 105 -3.97 4.43 -5.48
N VAL A 106 -4.85 3.42 -5.47
CA VAL A 106 -5.07 2.51 -6.59
C VAL A 106 -6.54 2.48 -6.97
N ASP A 107 -6.80 2.59 -8.27
CA ASP A 107 -8.15 2.54 -8.85
C ASP A 107 -8.24 1.39 -9.86
N THR A 108 -9.39 0.71 -9.87
CA THR A 108 -9.73 -0.32 -10.87
C THR A 108 -11.24 -0.40 -11.10
N VAL A 109 -11.63 -1.11 -12.16
CA VAL A 109 -12.99 -1.62 -12.36
C VAL A 109 -12.88 -3.14 -12.46
N ASP A 110 -13.13 -3.84 -11.33
CA ASP A 110 -12.94 -5.29 -11.25
C ASP A 110 -13.87 -5.91 -10.19
N ARG A 111 -13.77 -7.24 -10.04
CA ARG A 111 -14.61 -8.09 -9.19
C ARG A 111 -14.15 -8.19 -7.75
N THR A 112 -12.91 -7.77 -7.45
CA THR A 112 -12.36 -7.74 -6.09
C THR A 112 -11.72 -6.38 -5.77
N GLY A 113 -11.37 -6.14 -4.51
CA GLY A 113 -10.79 -4.88 -4.05
C GLY A 113 -9.33 -4.74 -4.44
N VAL A 114 -8.80 -3.52 -4.30
CA VAL A 114 -7.40 -3.13 -4.60
C VAL A 114 -6.66 -2.69 -3.35
N GLU A 115 -7.11 -3.16 -2.18
CA GLU A 115 -6.49 -2.82 -0.90
C GLU A 115 -5.03 -3.28 -0.82
N MET A 116 -4.77 -4.50 -1.30
CA MET A 116 -3.41 -5.07 -1.27
C MET A 116 -2.49 -4.38 -2.26
N GLU A 117 -2.98 -3.98 -3.42
CA GLU A 117 -2.24 -3.20 -4.41
C GLU A 117 -1.81 -1.85 -3.83
N ALA A 118 -2.69 -1.16 -3.10
CA ALA A 118 -2.38 0.11 -2.45
C ALA A 118 -1.34 -0.08 -1.32
N LEU A 119 -1.52 -1.08 -0.45
CA LEU A 119 -0.59 -1.40 0.63
C LEU A 119 0.79 -1.80 0.08
N HIS A 120 0.83 -2.64 -0.94
CA HIS A 120 2.08 -3.09 -1.56
C HIS A 120 2.80 -1.93 -2.25
N ALA A 121 2.08 -1.07 -2.98
CA ALA A 121 2.64 0.13 -3.59
C ALA A 121 3.27 1.06 -2.55
N CYS A 122 2.56 1.32 -1.45
CA CYS A 122 3.02 2.17 -0.35
C CYS A 122 4.28 1.59 0.30
N SER A 123 4.30 0.29 0.61
CA SER A 123 5.42 -0.39 1.26
C SER A 123 6.68 -0.38 0.39
N VAL A 124 6.56 -0.66 -0.92
CA VAL A 124 7.73 -0.69 -1.82
C VAL A 124 8.25 0.72 -2.10
N ALA A 125 7.39 1.74 -2.16
CA ALA A 125 7.83 3.13 -2.21
C ALA A 125 8.68 3.49 -0.98
N ALA A 126 8.23 3.13 0.24
CA ALA A 126 8.95 3.35 1.48
C ALA A 126 10.29 2.60 1.52
N LEU A 127 10.31 1.33 1.13
CA LEU A 127 11.54 0.53 1.04
C LEU A 127 12.55 1.12 0.05
N THR A 128 12.07 1.72 -1.04
CA THR A 128 12.91 2.39 -2.03
C THR A 128 13.59 3.62 -1.44
N ILE A 129 12.84 4.44 -0.68
CA ILE A 129 13.41 5.58 0.06
C ILE A 129 14.49 5.08 1.02
N TYR A 130 14.19 4.05 1.80
CA TYR A 130 15.15 3.45 2.72
C TYR A 130 16.41 2.98 2.00
N ASP A 131 16.29 2.20 0.91
CA ASP A 131 17.44 1.71 0.16
C ASP A 131 18.32 2.84 -0.39
N MET A 132 17.71 3.89 -0.91
CA MET A 132 18.45 5.00 -1.51
C MET A 132 19.20 5.85 -0.47
N CYS A 133 18.68 5.94 0.76
CA CYS A 133 19.24 6.80 1.82
C CYS A 133 20.02 6.05 2.90
N LYS A 134 19.97 4.72 2.98
CA LYS A 134 20.56 3.91 4.06
C LYS A 134 22.08 4.06 4.25
N SER A 135 22.79 4.53 3.25
CA SER A 135 24.23 4.83 3.38
C SER A 135 24.48 6.02 4.30
N ALA A 136 23.58 6.99 4.34
CA ALA A 136 23.64 8.18 5.19
C ALA A 136 22.93 7.97 6.54
N ASP A 137 21.80 7.24 6.53
CA ASP A 137 20.97 7.03 7.72
C ASP A 137 20.42 5.61 7.78
N LYS A 138 21.05 4.74 8.57
CA LYS A 138 20.58 3.36 8.78
C LYS A 138 19.47 3.25 9.83
N ALA A 139 19.23 4.31 10.60
CA ALA A 139 18.27 4.31 11.69
C ALA A 139 16.85 4.67 11.24
N MET A 140 16.66 4.94 9.95
CA MET A 140 15.32 5.18 9.40
C MET A 140 14.38 4.03 9.73
N SER A 141 13.12 4.34 10.04
CA SER A 141 12.05 3.35 10.24
C SER A 141 10.88 3.63 9.30
N ILE A 142 10.17 2.55 8.94
CA ILE A 142 8.92 2.63 8.16
C ILE A 142 7.79 2.34 9.14
N GLU A 143 6.89 3.29 9.28
CA GLU A 143 5.87 3.28 10.33
C GLU A 143 4.48 3.50 9.76
N GLY A 144 3.46 3.01 10.47
CA GLY A 144 2.06 3.31 10.19
C GLY A 144 1.54 2.83 8.84
N LEU A 145 2.16 1.79 8.23
CA LEU A 145 1.61 1.22 7.00
C LEU A 145 0.22 0.65 7.25
N ALA A 146 -0.79 1.28 6.67
CA ALA A 146 -2.18 0.90 6.86
C ALA A 146 -3.06 1.28 5.67
N LEU A 147 -4.17 0.55 5.53
CA LEU A 147 -5.29 0.96 4.67
C LEU A 147 -6.00 2.15 5.33
N TRP A 148 -6.16 3.25 4.61
CA TRP A 148 -6.83 4.46 5.07
C TRP A 148 -8.23 4.59 4.53
N GLU A 149 -8.42 4.31 3.26
CA GLU A 149 -9.74 4.40 2.63
C GLU A 149 -9.91 3.29 1.61
N LYS A 150 -11.12 2.81 1.48
CA LYS A 150 -11.56 2.04 0.33
C LYS A 150 -12.99 2.38 -0.06
N THR A 151 -13.29 2.28 -1.34
CA THR A 151 -14.65 2.42 -1.87
C THR A 151 -14.96 1.32 -2.87
N GLY A 152 -16.25 1.02 -3.04
CA GLY A 152 -16.73 -0.03 -3.90
C GLY A 152 -16.79 -1.40 -3.24
N GLY A 153 -17.44 -2.35 -3.92
CA GLY A 153 -17.61 -3.71 -3.46
C GLY A 153 -18.75 -3.91 -2.45
N LYS A 154 -19.01 -5.19 -2.11
CA LYS A 154 -20.15 -5.60 -1.26
C LYS A 154 -20.04 -5.08 0.18
N SER A 155 -18.84 -4.95 0.73
CA SER A 155 -18.61 -4.49 2.11
C SER A 155 -18.73 -2.97 2.29
N GLY A 156 -19.03 -2.23 1.20
CA GLY A 156 -19.20 -0.78 1.27
C GLY A 156 -17.90 0.01 1.49
N PRO A 157 -18.00 1.31 1.74
CA PRO A 157 -16.84 2.16 1.99
C PRO A 157 -16.25 1.90 3.37
N TYR A 158 -14.95 2.04 3.47
CA TYR A 158 -14.19 2.06 4.72
C TYR A 158 -13.35 3.33 4.77
N LYS A 159 -13.29 3.95 5.93
CA LYS A 159 -12.39 5.05 6.23
C LYS A 159 -11.83 4.84 7.62
N ARG A 160 -10.48 4.85 7.72
CA ARG A 160 -9.77 4.74 9.00
C ARG A 160 -10.01 6.01 9.79
N ALA A 161 -10.30 5.87 11.10
CA ALA A 161 -10.38 7.02 12.00
C ALA A 161 -8.95 7.52 12.32
N ASP A 162 -8.79 8.84 12.44
CA ASP A 162 -7.53 9.43 12.88
C ASP A 162 -7.22 8.93 14.30
N GLY A 163 -6.01 8.39 14.50
CA GLY A 163 -5.55 7.89 15.79
C GLY A 163 -5.69 6.38 16.02
N GLN A 164 -6.05 5.61 15.00
CA GLN A 164 -6.06 4.14 15.04
C GLN A 164 -4.75 3.54 14.48
#